data_647e47d2d0608df55a8a998a6a343181
#
_entry.id   647e47d2d0608df55a8a998a6a343181
#
_cell.length_a   1.000
_cell.length_b   1.000
_cell.length_c   1.000
_cell.angle_alpha   90.00
_cell.angle_beta   90.00
_cell.angle_gamma   90.00
#
_symmetry.space_group_name_H-M   'P 1'
#
loop_
_entity.id
_entity.type
_entity.pdbx_description
1 polymer ?
#
loop_
_entity_poly.entity_id
_entity_poly.type
_entity_poly.pdbx_seq_one_letter_code
_entity_poly.pdbx_strand_id
1 'polypeptide(L)'
;MKHAICPSCGGPCIKYGKNKSGTQRWRCNACSMIITPKFDNAAKQLQVFLKWLFGKQTQREMPAEGRTFRRKAKQFWEIWPMPPRIESERDVVFVDGIYMGRKACVLICCDAQHVLGWYLCRYEHSGAYKALLSRIAEPRMVVSDGGTGFVKALRQTWKHTKHQRCTFHVFSQVRRYTTSRPKTLAAMELYILAKDLLHLKNKVEAEKWVHRFIDWMERYQAFLNQMTVDENGQVDRLMNALSRLETRLYD
;
A
#
# COMPACT_ATOMS: atom_id res chain seq x y z
N MET A 1 22.66 31.27 32.85
CA MET A 1 22.52 31.46 31.40
C MET A 1 23.52 30.55 30.72
N LYS A 2 23.07 29.64 29.85
CA LYS A 2 24.00 28.77 29.12
C LYS A 2 24.72 29.62 28.07
N HIS A 3 26.02 29.80 28.21
CA HIS A 3 26.85 30.42 27.19
C HIS A 3 27.00 29.49 26.00
N ALA A 4 26.80 29.99 24.76
CA ALA A 4 27.07 29.21 23.58
C ALA A 4 28.58 29.01 23.42
N ILE A 5 28.99 27.81 23.04
CA ILE A 5 30.37 27.41 22.78
C ILE A 5 30.57 27.38 21.27
N CYS A 6 31.70 27.89 20.80
CA CYS A 6 32.06 27.91 19.39
C CYS A 6 32.35 26.49 18.89
N PRO A 7 31.66 25.99 17.84
CA PRO A 7 31.91 24.65 17.29
C PRO A 7 33.25 24.51 16.57
N SER A 8 33.91 25.64 16.24
CA SER A 8 35.19 25.66 15.52
C SER A 8 36.40 25.61 16.44
N CYS A 9 36.39 26.40 17.53
CA CYS A 9 37.55 26.52 18.41
C CYS A 9 37.28 26.26 19.90
N GLY A 10 36.06 25.90 20.27
CA GLY A 10 35.66 25.64 21.66
C GLY A 10 35.59 26.93 22.53
N GLY A 11 35.85 28.07 22.03
CA GLY A 11 35.88 29.34 22.79
C GLY A 11 34.47 29.85 23.14
N PRO A 12 34.33 30.71 24.15
CA PRO A 12 33.05 31.29 24.55
C PRO A 12 32.51 32.25 23.54
N CYS A 13 31.19 32.21 23.32
CA CYS A 13 30.48 33.07 22.42
C CYS A 13 29.63 34.11 23.16
N ILE A 14 29.56 35.32 22.62
CA ILE A 14 28.69 36.40 23.10
C ILE A 14 27.49 36.60 22.19
N LYS A 15 26.44 37.22 22.70
CA LYS A 15 25.25 37.58 21.90
C LYS A 15 25.63 38.59 20.83
N TYR A 16 25.27 38.33 19.57
CA TYR A 16 25.58 39.17 18.42
C TYR A 16 24.34 39.44 17.57
N GLY A 17 23.40 40.18 18.12
CA GLY A 17 22.15 40.53 17.46
C GLY A 17 21.24 39.36 17.13
N LYS A 18 20.22 39.62 16.35
CA LYS A 18 19.23 38.61 15.88
C LYS A 18 19.20 38.57 14.36
N ASN A 19 18.82 37.41 13.78
CA ASN A 19 18.57 37.32 12.36
C ASN A 19 17.15 37.85 12.00
N LYS A 20 16.79 37.88 10.71
CA LYS A 20 15.46 38.32 10.23
C LYS A 20 14.30 37.52 10.81
N SER A 21 14.53 36.30 11.24
CA SER A 21 13.52 35.43 11.90
C SER A 21 13.47 35.58 13.43
N GLY A 22 14.20 36.56 14.01
CA GLY A 22 14.23 36.79 15.44
C GLY A 22 15.16 35.88 16.23
N THR A 23 15.88 34.96 15.58
CA THR A 23 16.77 34.00 16.23
C THR A 23 18.06 34.67 16.70
N GLN A 24 18.48 34.47 17.95
CA GLN A 24 19.71 35.02 18.51
C GLN A 24 20.92 34.47 17.75
N ARG A 25 21.80 35.41 17.30
CA ARG A 25 23.12 35.10 16.75
C ARG A 25 24.17 35.22 17.84
N TRP A 26 25.21 34.46 17.72
CA TRP A 26 26.33 34.44 18.65
C TRP A 26 27.63 34.63 17.90
N ARG A 27 28.59 35.37 18.47
CA ARG A 27 29.94 35.58 17.92
C ARG A 27 30.95 35.02 18.88
N CYS A 28 31.89 34.25 18.38
CA CYS A 28 33.01 33.74 19.16
C CYS A 28 34.01 34.86 19.44
N ASN A 29 34.45 34.98 20.68
CA ASN A 29 35.46 36.00 21.07
C ASN A 29 36.85 35.63 20.57
N ALA A 30 37.17 34.34 20.41
CA ALA A 30 38.49 33.88 20.00
C ALA A 30 38.68 33.88 18.47
N CYS A 31 37.75 33.34 17.69
CA CYS A 31 37.91 33.20 16.24
C CYS A 31 36.94 34.06 15.42
N SER A 32 36.15 34.91 16.07
CA SER A 32 35.13 35.77 15.44
C SER A 32 34.03 35.05 14.62
N MET A 33 33.96 33.75 14.66
CA MET A 33 32.94 32.98 13.96
C MET A 33 31.54 33.37 14.46
N ILE A 34 30.62 33.61 13.52
CA ILE A 34 29.22 33.90 13.84
C ILE A 34 28.39 32.65 13.70
N ILE A 35 27.66 32.31 14.77
CA ILE A 35 26.84 31.13 14.88
C ILE A 35 25.38 31.52 15.04
N THR A 36 24.50 30.87 14.30
CA THR A 36 23.06 30.92 14.53
C THR A 36 22.62 29.53 14.95
N PRO A 37 22.09 29.33 16.17
CA PRO A 37 21.61 28.03 16.60
C PRO A 37 20.55 27.49 15.65
N LYS A 38 20.72 26.29 15.15
CA LYS A 38 19.69 25.56 14.43
C LYS A 38 18.86 24.78 15.45
N PHE A 39 17.59 25.12 15.56
CA PHE A 39 16.66 24.34 16.38
C PHE A 39 16.23 23.09 15.61
N ASP A 40 16.43 21.94 16.22
CA ASP A 40 15.84 20.71 15.68
C ASP A 40 14.34 20.71 15.97
N ASN A 41 13.56 20.89 14.91
CA ASN A 41 12.11 20.82 14.96
C ASN A 41 11.56 19.47 14.46
N ALA A 42 12.42 18.47 14.24
CA ALA A 42 12.04 17.17 13.69
C ALA A 42 10.95 16.49 14.53
N ALA A 43 11.10 16.50 15.86
CA ALA A 43 10.10 15.92 16.76
C ALA A 43 8.73 16.60 16.65
N LYS A 44 8.69 17.95 16.60
CA LYS A 44 7.43 18.68 16.38
C LYS A 44 6.82 18.40 15.02
N GLN A 45 7.65 18.33 13.98
CA GLN A 45 7.21 18.03 12.62
C GLN A 45 6.68 16.60 12.51
N LEU A 46 7.32 15.63 13.19
CA LEU A 46 6.86 14.25 13.30
C LEU A 46 5.48 14.19 13.97
N GLN A 47 5.28 14.89 15.08
CA GLN A 47 3.96 14.97 15.74
C GLN A 47 2.88 15.51 14.80
N VAL A 48 3.19 16.58 14.05
CA VAL A 48 2.26 17.13 13.03
C VAL A 48 1.97 16.11 11.94
N PHE A 49 2.98 15.37 11.48
CA PHE A 49 2.82 14.30 10.50
C PHE A 49 1.93 13.17 11.01
N LEU A 50 2.18 12.67 12.24
CA LEU A 50 1.38 11.61 12.85
C LEU A 50 -0.05 12.06 13.11
N LYS A 51 -0.25 13.28 13.63
CA LYS A 51 -1.59 13.85 13.83
C LYS A 51 -2.37 13.95 12.52
N TRP A 52 -1.70 14.34 11.43
CA TRP A 52 -2.33 14.36 10.11
C TRP A 52 -2.60 12.92 9.61
N LEU A 53 -1.64 12.00 9.74
CA LEU A 53 -1.75 10.62 9.22
C LEU A 53 -2.94 9.88 9.84
N PHE A 54 -3.10 9.99 11.16
CA PHE A 54 -4.18 9.34 11.92
C PHE A 54 -5.44 10.22 12.08
N GLY A 55 -5.37 11.50 11.72
CA GLY A 55 -6.48 12.44 11.83
C GLY A 55 -7.41 12.46 10.61
N LYS A 56 -8.43 13.30 10.65
CA LYS A 56 -9.43 13.46 9.59
C LYS A 56 -9.03 14.48 8.51
N GLN A 57 -8.04 15.34 8.80
CA GLN A 57 -7.64 16.45 7.92
C GLN A 57 -7.07 15.97 6.58
N THR A 58 -7.44 16.63 5.51
CA THR A 58 -6.82 16.45 4.18
C THR A 58 -5.51 17.24 4.07
N GLN A 59 -4.68 16.95 3.06
CA GLN A 59 -3.46 17.71 2.83
C GLN A 59 -3.73 19.18 2.45
N ARG A 60 -4.86 19.45 1.78
CA ARG A 60 -5.24 20.81 1.36
C ARG A 60 -5.56 21.73 2.53
N GLU A 61 -6.07 21.17 3.62
CA GLU A 61 -6.38 21.89 4.86
C GLU A 61 -5.14 22.23 5.69
N MET A 62 -3.96 21.69 5.32
CA MET A 62 -2.70 22.00 5.99
C MET A 62 -2.14 23.35 5.52
N PRO A 63 -1.36 24.07 6.34
CA PRO A 63 -0.80 25.37 5.99
C PRO A 63 -0.14 25.38 4.62
N ALA A 64 -0.36 26.47 3.86
CA ALA A 64 0.07 26.64 2.46
C ALA A 64 -0.42 25.52 1.53
N GLU A 65 -1.73 25.17 1.64
CA GLU A 65 -2.39 24.12 0.85
C GLU A 65 -1.61 22.80 0.85
N GLY A 66 -0.93 22.50 1.95
CA GLY A 66 -0.13 21.29 2.13
C GLY A 66 1.23 21.28 1.42
N ARG A 67 1.64 22.28 0.64
CA ARG A 67 2.94 22.31 -0.04
C ARG A 67 4.10 22.25 0.96
N THR A 68 4.08 23.10 1.97
CA THR A 68 5.09 23.12 3.04
C THR A 68 5.04 21.83 3.87
N PHE A 69 3.84 21.34 4.16
CA PHE A 69 3.64 20.08 4.87
C PHE A 69 4.26 18.91 4.10
N ARG A 70 3.95 18.73 2.79
CA ARG A 70 4.53 17.66 1.97
C ARG A 70 6.05 17.66 1.98
N ARG A 71 6.67 18.85 1.84
CA ARG A 71 8.13 18.99 1.86
C ARG A 71 8.73 18.56 3.20
N LYS A 72 8.13 18.98 4.31
CA LYS A 72 8.59 18.63 5.67
C LYS A 72 8.30 17.19 6.05
N ALA A 73 7.17 16.64 5.59
CA ALA A 73 6.75 15.29 5.90
C ALA A 73 7.50 14.22 5.09
N LYS A 74 8.20 14.60 4.00
CA LYS A 74 8.89 13.64 3.12
C LYS A 74 9.81 12.69 3.90
N GLN A 75 10.62 13.23 4.81
CA GLN A 75 11.56 12.46 5.62
C GLN A 75 10.89 11.43 6.55
N PHE A 76 9.66 11.67 7.00
CA PHE A 76 8.97 10.80 7.97
C PHE A 76 8.39 9.54 7.34
N TRP A 77 8.29 9.47 6.02
CA TRP A 77 7.95 8.23 5.32
C TRP A 77 9.08 7.19 5.39
N GLU A 78 10.32 7.64 5.65
CA GLU A 78 11.53 6.82 5.75
C GLU A 78 11.86 6.43 7.20
N ILE A 79 11.28 7.10 8.20
CA ILE A 79 11.55 6.87 9.64
C ILE A 79 10.67 5.74 10.21
N TRP A 80 9.76 5.18 9.43
CA TRP A 80 8.90 4.12 9.90
C TRP A 80 9.72 2.91 10.35
N PRO A 81 9.45 2.32 11.55
CA PRO A 81 10.25 1.21 12.02
C PRO A 81 10.21 0.07 11.01
N MET A 82 11.36 -0.30 10.51
CA MET A 82 11.49 -1.42 9.58
C MET A 82 11.51 -2.72 10.38
N PRO A 83 10.72 -3.73 10.00
CA PRO A 83 10.77 -5.03 10.63
C PRO A 83 12.15 -5.67 10.43
N PRO A 84 12.58 -6.60 11.31
CA PRO A 84 13.81 -7.36 11.13
C PRO A 84 13.75 -8.15 9.80
N ARG A 85 14.91 -8.62 9.34
CA ARG A 85 14.95 -9.58 8.23
C ARG A 85 14.53 -10.96 8.73
N ILE A 86 13.72 -11.64 7.94
CA ILE A 86 13.30 -13.02 8.19
C ILE A 86 14.06 -13.91 7.22
N GLU A 87 15.01 -14.68 7.74
CA GLU A 87 15.87 -15.57 6.96
C GLU A 87 15.33 -17.00 6.88
N SER A 88 14.40 -17.34 7.80
CA SER A 88 13.76 -18.66 7.79
C SER A 88 12.72 -18.77 6.68
N GLU A 89 12.85 -19.78 5.84
CA GLU A 89 11.87 -20.10 4.80
C GLU A 89 10.49 -20.38 5.40
N ARG A 90 9.47 -19.97 4.66
CA ARG A 90 8.06 -20.21 4.98
C ARG A 90 7.41 -21.02 3.87
N ASP A 91 6.47 -21.87 4.26
CA ASP A 91 5.75 -22.67 3.29
C ASP A 91 4.77 -21.78 2.50
N VAL A 92 3.86 -21.12 3.22
CA VAL A 92 2.86 -20.22 2.64
C VAL A 92 2.88 -18.88 3.38
N VAL A 93 2.89 -17.79 2.62
CA VAL A 93 2.74 -16.43 3.15
C VAL A 93 1.59 -15.70 2.48
N PHE A 94 1.04 -14.73 3.18
CA PHE A 94 -0.04 -13.86 2.70
C PHE A 94 0.48 -12.44 2.62
N VAL A 95 0.19 -11.75 1.51
CA VAL A 95 0.59 -10.36 1.31
C VAL A 95 -0.65 -9.54 0.95
N ASP A 96 -0.86 -8.47 1.70
CA ASP A 96 -2.01 -7.58 1.51
C ASP A 96 -1.66 -6.14 1.87
N GLY A 97 -2.46 -5.18 1.38
CA GLY A 97 -2.32 -3.76 1.63
C GLY A 97 -3.50 -3.20 2.45
N ILE A 98 -3.20 -2.63 3.60
CA ILE A 98 -4.19 -1.97 4.46
C ILE A 98 -4.13 -0.46 4.26
N TYR A 99 -5.18 0.11 3.68
CA TYR A 99 -5.28 1.54 3.45
C TYR A 99 -5.74 2.29 4.71
N MET A 100 -4.97 3.30 5.11
CA MET A 100 -5.35 4.26 6.14
C MET A 100 -6.05 5.47 5.47
N GLY A 101 -7.31 5.28 5.10
CA GLY A 101 -8.06 6.23 4.28
C GLY A 101 -7.38 6.43 2.91
N ARG A 102 -7.26 7.70 2.47
CA ARG A 102 -6.57 8.06 1.22
C ARG A 102 -5.15 8.58 1.44
N LYS A 103 -4.55 8.35 2.59
CA LYS A 103 -3.31 8.99 3.01
C LYS A 103 -2.09 8.09 2.91
N ALA A 104 -2.27 6.84 3.29
CA ALA A 104 -1.20 5.85 3.33
C ALA A 104 -1.75 4.44 3.15
N CYS A 105 -0.84 3.54 2.83
CA CYS A 105 -1.05 2.10 2.80
C CYS A 105 0.05 1.42 3.61
N VAL A 106 -0.32 0.47 4.45
CA VAL A 106 0.61 -0.44 5.12
C VAL A 106 0.55 -1.76 4.38
N LEU A 107 1.61 -2.12 3.69
CA LEU A 107 1.80 -3.44 3.11
C LEU A 107 2.20 -4.39 4.23
N ILE A 108 1.56 -5.54 4.33
CA ILE A 108 1.81 -6.54 5.36
C ILE A 108 2.13 -7.87 4.69
N CYS A 109 3.14 -8.56 5.20
CA CYS A 109 3.39 -9.96 4.89
C CYS A 109 3.28 -10.76 6.19
N CYS A 110 2.48 -11.82 6.18
CA CYS A 110 2.27 -12.70 7.33
C CYS A 110 2.25 -14.17 6.89
N ASP A 111 2.53 -15.06 7.83
CA ASP A 111 2.15 -16.47 7.74
C ASP A 111 0.84 -16.70 8.53
N ALA A 112 0.47 -17.95 8.77
CA ALA A 112 -0.76 -18.28 9.51
C ALA A 112 -0.75 -17.85 10.99
N GLN A 113 0.42 -17.52 11.55
CA GLN A 113 0.59 -17.28 12.99
C GLN A 113 1.21 -15.92 13.29
N HIS A 114 2.05 -15.37 12.39
CA HIS A 114 2.88 -14.20 12.67
C HIS A 114 2.88 -13.19 11.53
N VAL A 115 2.99 -11.92 11.89
CA VAL A 115 3.37 -10.86 10.95
C VAL A 115 4.87 -10.94 10.73
N LEU A 116 5.30 -11.25 9.52
CA LEU A 116 6.70 -11.39 9.12
C LEU A 116 7.33 -10.05 8.80
N GLY A 117 6.55 -9.12 8.27
CA GLY A 117 7.03 -7.80 7.93
C GLY A 117 5.93 -6.86 7.49
N TRP A 118 6.27 -5.58 7.47
CA TRP A 118 5.40 -4.51 6.98
C TRP A 118 6.21 -3.42 6.29
N TYR A 119 5.54 -2.64 5.44
CA TYR A 119 6.12 -1.48 4.80
C TYR A 119 5.09 -0.38 4.65
N LEU A 120 5.38 0.83 5.16
CA LEU A 120 4.51 1.98 5.01
C LEU A 120 4.81 2.70 3.71
N CYS A 121 3.77 2.94 2.91
CA CYS A 121 3.85 3.71 1.66
C CYS A 121 2.61 4.59 1.48
N ARG A 122 2.63 5.44 0.47
CA ARG A 122 1.45 6.27 0.14
C ARG A 122 0.35 5.47 -0.53
N TYR A 123 0.73 4.58 -1.42
CA TYR A 123 -0.12 3.70 -2.21
C TYR A 123 0.68 2.46 -2.60
N GLU A 124 -0.01 1.42 -2.96
CA GLU A 124 0.60 0.18 -3.43
C GLU A 124 1.31 0.40 -4.76
N HIS A 125 2.59 0.06 -4.80
CA HIS A 125 3.38 0.07 -6.02
C HIS A 125 4.53 -0.94 -5.92
N SER A 126 5.07 -1.36 -7.07
CA SER A 126 6.07 -2.42 -7.13
C SER A 126 7.33 -2.15 -6.30
N GLY A 127 7.77 -0.90 -6.20
CA GLY A 127 8.92 -0.54 -5.36
C GLY A 127 8.68 -0.76 -3.87
N ALA A 128 7.47 -0.44 -3.37
CA ALA A 128 7.09 -0.66 -1.98
C ALA A 128 6.99 -2.16 -1.66
N TYR A 129 6.35 -2.93 -2.53
CA TYR A 129 6.32 -4.40 -2.39
C TYR A 129 7.71 -5.00 -2.44
N LYS A 130 8.58 -4.57 -3.38
CA LYS A 130 9.97 -5.04 -3.45
C LYS A 130 10.73 -4.76 -2.15
N ALA A 131 10.55 -3.57 -1.55
CA ALA A 131 11.18 -3.21 -0.27
C ALA A 131 10.71 -4.13 0.87
N LEU A 132 9.43 -4.52 0.89
CA LEU A 132 8.90 -5.49 1.86
C LEU A 132 9.46 -6.89 1.60
N LEU A 133 9.30 -7.41 0.37
CA LEU A 133 9.64 -8.79 0.02
C LEU A 133 11.14 -9.08 0.17
N SER A 134 12.01 -8.10 -0.14
CA SER A 134 13.48 -8.25 -0.01
C SER A 134 13.97 -8.46 1.43
N ARG A 135 13.10 -8.32 2.42
CA ARG A 135 13.43 -8.52 3.84
C ARG A 135 12.98 -9.88 4.38
N ILE A 136 12.33 -10.68 3.57
CA ILE A 136 11.75 -11.96 3.95
C ILE A 136 12.30 -13.01 2.97
N ALA A 137 12.74 -14.15 3.50
CA ALA A 137 13.21 -15.27 2.68
C ALA A 137 12.11 -15.71 1.70
N GLU A 138 12.51 -16.14 0.52
CA GLU A 138 11.60 -16.57 -0.54
C GLU A 138 10.74 -17.75 -0.06
N PRO A 139 9.40 -17.64 0.01
CA PRO A 139 8.52 -18.71 0.44
C PRO A 139 8.20 -19.67 -0.72
N ARG A 140 7.73 -20.87 -0.42
CA ARG A 140 7.25 -21.80 -1.45
C ARG A 140 6.02 -21.25 -2.19
N MET A 141 5.09 -20.61 -1.47
CA MET A 141 3.86 -20.05 -2.03
C MET A 141 3.52 -18.72 -1.39
N VAL A 142 2.96 -17.82 -2.18
CA VAL A 142 2.39 -16.56 -1.70
C VAL A 142 0.94 -16.41 -2.16
N VAL A 143 0.09 -15.94 -1.26
CA VAL A 143 -1.30 -15.58 -1.53
C VAL A 143 -1.44 -14.06 -1.49
N SER A 144 -2.00 -13.45 -2.53
CA SER A 144 -2.28 -12.01 -2.57
C SER A 144 -3.53 -11.70 -3.39
N ASP A 145 -3.92 -10.43 -3.45
CA ASP A 145 -5.02 -9.97 -4.32
C ASP A 145 -4.71 -10.03 -5.83
N GLY A 146 -3.44 -10.24 -6.20
CA GLY A 146 -2.98 -10.27 -7.58
C GLY A 146 -2.81 -8.88 -8.21
N GLY A 147 -2.68 -7.82 -7.42
CA GLY A 147 -2.42 -6.48 -7.92
C GLY A 147 -1.15 -6.39 -8.78
N THR A 148 -1.19 -5.62 -9.88
CA THR A 148 -0.09 -5.54 -10.86
C THR A 148 1.23 -5.08 -10.23
N GLY A 149 1.17 -4.20 -9.22
CA GLY A 149 2.34 -3.73 -8.45
C GLY A 149 2.99 -4.86 -7.68
N PHE A 150 2.19 -5.72 -7.03
CA PHE A 150 2.65 -6.90 -6.32
C PHE A 150 3.27 -7.93 -7.28
N VAL A 151 2.55 -8.32 -8.34
CA VAL A 151 3.02 -9.32 -9.32
C VAL A 151 4.35 -8.90 -9.94
N LYS A 152 4.52 -7.60 -10.26
CA LYS A 152 5.80 -7.08 -10.77
C LYS A 152 6.92 -7.23 -9.74
N ALA A 153 6.67 -6.93 -8.47
CA ALA A 153 7.65 -7.07 -7.39
C ALA A 153 8.00 -8.54 -7.13
N LEU A 154 6.99 -9.43 -7.11
CA LEU A 154 7.14 -10.86 -6.94
C LEU A 154 8.12 -11.45 -7.95
N ARG A 155 7.90 -11.23 -9.24
CA ARG A 155 8.76 -11.71 -10.34
C ARG A 155 10.23 -11.24 -10.22
N GLN A 156 10.45 -10.08 -9.58
CA GLN A 156 11.79 -9.52 -9.38
C GLN A 156 12.49 -10.03 -8.11
N THR A 157 11.73 -10.40 -7.08
CA THR A 157 12.28 -10.68 -5.75
C THR A 157 12.20 -12.17 -5.40
N TRP A 158 11.06 -12.81 -5.62
CA TRP A 158 10.80 -14.22 -5.31
C TRP A 158 10.48 -14.97 -6.59
N LYS A 159 11.52 -15.37 -7.31
CA LYS A 159 11.41 -15.91 -8.67
C LYS A 159 10.82 -17.33 -8.73
N HIS A 160 10.98 -18.10 -7.66
CA HIS A 160 10.56 -19.51 -7.59
C HIS A 160 9.27 -19.71 -6.79
N THR A 161 8.77 -18.63 -6.16
CA THR A 161 7.54 -18.66 -5.37
C THR A 161 6.32 -18.85 -6.26
N LYS A 162 5.48 -19.85 -5.94
CA LYS A 162 4.18 -20.01 -6.57
C LYS A 162 3.23 -18.92 -6.07
N HIS A 163 2.51 -18.29 -6.98
CA HIS A 163 1.54 -17.25 -6.65
C HIS A 163 0.12 -17.78 -6.78
N GLN A 164 -0.66 -17.61 -5.73
CA GLN A 164 -2.10 -17.85 -5.75
C GLN A 164 -2.86 -16.56 -5.45
N ARG A 165 -3.89 -16.31 -6.23
CA ARG A 165 -4.80 -15.20 -5.92
C ARG A 165 -5.69 -15.55 -4.74
N CYS A 166 -5.88 -14.58 -3.86
CA CYS A 166 -6.75 -14.72 -2.69
C CYS A 166 -8.21 -14.92 -3.12
N THR A 167 -8.79 -16.07 -2.80
CA THR A 167 -10.17 -16.42 -3.14
C THR A 167 -11.19 -15.45 -2.54
N PHE A 168 -10.88 -14.89 -1.35
CA PHE A 168 -11.71 -13.85 -0.74
C PHE A 168 -11.76 -12.56 -1.58
N HIS A 169 -10.62 -12.13 -2.14
CA HIS A 169 -10.57 -10.97 -3.03
C HIS A 169 -11.30 -11.23 -4.35
N VAL A 170 -11.20 -12.45 -4.89
CA VAL A 170 -11.98 -12.87 -6.07
C VAL A 170 -13.48 -12.80 -5.79
N PHE A 171 -13.92 -13.40 -4.68
CA PHE A 171 -15.33 -13.33 -4.25
C PHE A 171 -15.79 -11.87 -4.06
N SER A 172 -14.97 -11.04 -3.40
CA SER A 172 -15.29 -9.64 -3.16
C SER A 172 -15.41 -8.85 -4.46
N GLN A 173 -14.59 -9.15 -5.47
CA GLN A 173 -14.71 -8.57 -6.81
C GLN A 173 -16.02 -9.00 -7.48
N VAL A 174 -16.32 -10.29 -7.52
CA VAL A 174 -17.58 -10.79 -8.08
C VAL A 174 -18.77 -10.11 -7.41
N ARG A 175 -18.80 -10.08 -6.07
CA ARG A 175 -19.86 -9.40 -5.31
C ARG A 175 -20.00 -7.92 -5.63
N ARG A 176 -18.92 -7.22 -5.95
CA ARG A 176 -18.96 -5.81 -6.35
C ARG A 176 -19.72 -5.60 -7.66
N TYR A 177 -19.58 -6.53 -8.62
CA TYR A 177 -20.24 -6.45 -9.92
C TYR A 177 -21.63 -7.07 -9.94
N THR A 178 -21.83 -8.18 -9.26
CA THR A 178 -23.12 -8.87 -9.19
C THR A 178 -24.06 -8.31 -8.14
N THR A 179 -23.52 -7.53 -7.17
CA THR A 179 -24.17 -7.13 -5.90
C THR A 179 -24.38 -8.32 -4.95
N SER A 180 -24.91 -8.08 -3.74
CA SER A 180 -25.29 -9.14 -2.80
C SER A 180 -26.66 -9.75 -3.13
N ARG A 181 -27.41 -9.14 -4.06
CA ARG A 181 -28.73 -9.60 -4.54
C ARG A 181 -28.76 -9.50 -6.07
N PRO A 182 -28.10 -10.45 -6.77
CA PRO A 182 -28.04 -10.45 -8.21
C PRO A 182 -29.45 -10.55 -8.82
N LYS A 183 -29.69 -9.83 -9.93
CA LYS A 183 -31.02 -9.81 -10.58
C LYS A 183 -31.11 -10.73 -11.79
N THR A 184 -29.99 -11.04 -12.45
CA THR A 184 -29.96 -11.92 -13.62
C THR A 184 -29.52 -13.33 -13.24
N LEU A 185 -29.96 -14.35 -13.96
CA LEU A 185 -29.55 -15.74 -13.72
C LEU A 185 -28.04 -15.91 -13.82
N ALA A 186 -27.41 -15.32 -14.85
CA ALA A 186 -25.96 -15.34 -15.01
C ALA A 186 -25.21 -14.79 -13.77
N ALA A 187 -25.66 -13.66 -13.23
CA ALA A 187 -25.07 -13.06 -12.06
C ALA A 187 -25.35 -13.85 -10.77
N MET A 188 -26.52 -14.49 -10.64
CA MET A 188 -26.85 -15.37 -9.51
C MET A 188 -25.95 -16.60 -9.47
N GLU A 189 -25.80 -17.28 -10.59
CA GLU A 189 -24.94 -18.45 -10.72
C GLU A 189 -23.47 -18.10 -10.48
N LEU A 190 -22.97 -16.98 -11.07
CA LEU A 190 -21.60 -16.52 -10.81
C LEU A 190 -21.35 -16.18 -9.34
N TYR A 191 -22.33 -15.56 -8.67
CA TYR A 191 -22.24 -15.25 -7.26
C TYR A 191 -22.14 -16.51 -6.40
N ILE A 192 -22.93 -17.57 -6.73
CA ILE A 192 -22.87 -18.87 -6.06
C ILE A 192 -21.50 -19.52 -6.30
N LEU A 193 -21.03 -19.58 -7.55
CA LEU A 193 -19.71 -20.11 -7.89
C LEU A 193 -18.59 -19.39 -7.11
N ALA A 194 -18.64 -18.07 -7.06
CA ALA A 194 -17.63 -17.30 -6.32
C ALA A 194 -17.70 -17.54 -4.79
N LYS A 195 -18.90 -17.80 -4.26
CA LYS A 195 -19.08 -18.17 -2.86
C LYS A 195 -18.55 -19.58 -2.56
N ASP A 196 -18.79 -20.53 -3.45
CA ASP A 196 -18.30 -21.90 -3.33
C ASP A 196 -16.76 -21.94 -3.35
N LEU A 197 -16.12 -21.06 -4.11
CA LEU A 197 -14.65 -20.93 -4.18
C LEU A 197 -14.00 -20.70 -2.80
N LEU A 198 -14.70 -20.06 -1.86
CA LEU A 198 -14.22 -19.82 -0.50
C LEU A 198 -14.15 -21.09 0.36
N HIS A 199 -14.85 -22.15 -0.04
CA HIS A 199 -15.04 -23.36 0.75
C HIS A 199 -14.34 -24.60 0.17
N LEU A 200 -13.59 -24.44 -0.94
CA LEU A 200 -12.85 -25.56 -1.55
C LEU A 200 -11.75 -26.05 -0.60
N LYS A 201 -11.71 -27.37 -0.37
CA LYS A 201 -10.79 -27.98 0.59
C LYS A 201 -9.69 -28.82 -0.05
N ASN A 202 -9.91 -29.30 -1.28
CA ASN A 202 -8.99 -30.21 -1.94
C ASN A 202 -9.02 -30.04 -3.47
N LYS A 203 -8.07 -30.70 -4.13
CA LYS A 203 -7.87 -30.62 -5.58
C LYS A 203 -9.09 -31.12 -6.36
N VAL A 204 -9.75 -32.19 -5.91
CA VAL A 204 -10.91 -32.76 -6.60
C VAL A 204 -12.09 -31.77 -6.61
N GLU A 205 -12.33 -31.10 -5.49
CA GLU A 205 -13.34 -30.04 -5.41
C GLU A 205 -12.99 -28.85 -6.31
N ALA A 206 -11.70 -28.47 -6.34
CA ALA A 206 -11.24 -27.41 -7.22
C ALA A 206 -11.44 -27.75 -8.71
N GLU A 207 -11.10 -28.96 -9.14
CA GLU A 207 -11.33 -29.43 -10.51
C GLU A 207 -12.84 -29.41 -10.87
N LYS A 208 -13.71 -29.89 -10.00
CA LYS A 208 -15.16 -29.82 -10.20
C LYS A 208 -15.65 -28.37 -10.28
N TRP A 209 -15.07 -27.48 -9.46
CA TRP A 209 -15.40 -26.06 -9.50
C TRP A 209 -15.00 -25.42 -10.84
N VAL A 210 -13.80 -25.74 -11.33
CA VAL A 210 -13.31 -25.25 -12.65
C VAL A 210 -14.24 -25.69 -13.77
N HIS A 211 -14.68 -26.96 -13.81
CA HIS A 211 -15.63 -27.42 -14.80
C HIS A 211 -16.96 -26.65 -14.75
N ARG A 212 -17.52 -26.48 -13.53
CA ARG A 212 -18.74 -25.67 -13.35
C ARG A 212 -18.58 -24.21 -13.82
N PHE A 213 -17.41 -23.64 -13.63
CA PHE A 213 -17.12 -22.27 -14.08
C PHE A 213 -16.99 -22.21 -15.60
N ILE A 214 -16.36 -23.19 -16.24
CA ILE A 214 -16.29 -23.31 -17.70
C ILE A 214 -17.69 -23.45 -18.29
N ASP A 215 -18.52 -24.36 -17.76
CA ASP A 215 -19.91 -24.55 -18.18
C ASP A 215 -20.73 -23.25 -18.05
N TRP A 216 -20.48 -22.49 -16.99
CA TRP A 216 -21.11 -21.17 -16.79
C TRP A 216 -20.66 -20.17 -17.88
N MET A 217 -19.37 -20.10 -18.18
CA MET A 217 -18.84 -19.19 -19.21
C MET A 217 -19.43 -19.54 -20.60
N GLU A 218 -19.44 -20.81 -20.98
CA GLU A 218 -19.98 -21.26 -22.27
C GLU A 218 -21.48 -20.96 -22.38
N ARG A 219 -22.25 -21.25 -21.34
CA ARG A 219 -23.69 -20.99 -21.28
C ARG A 219 -24.03 -19.51 -21.44
N TYR A 220 -23.25 -18.64 -20.83
CA TYR A 220 -23.52 -17.19 -20.82
C TYR A 220 -22.63 -16.39 -21.75
N GLN A 221 -21.87 -17.04 -22.65
CA GLN A 221 -20.93 -16.35 -23.56
C GLN A 221 -21.61 -15.27 -24.38
N ALA A 222 -22.80 -15.53 -24.93
CA ALA A 222 -23.56 -14.53 -25.70
C ALA A 222 -23.92 -13.31 -24.85
N PHE A 223 -24.30 -13.52 -23.58
CA PHE A 223 -24.57 -12.44 -22.62
C PHE A 223 -23.30 -11.68 -22.23
N LEU A 224 -22.20 -12.37 -22.03
CA LEU A 224 -20.91 -11.76 -21.68
C LEU A 224 -20.33 -10.92 -22.83
N ASN A 225 -20.65 -11.26 -24.07
CA ASN A 225 -20.25 -10.54 -25.27
C ASN A 225 -21.19 -9.39 -25.64
N GLN A 226 -22.33 -9.22 -24.96
CA GLN A 226 -23.22 -8.08 -25.20
C GLN A 226 -22.55 -6.80 -24.71
N MET A 227 -22.52 -5.80 -25.58
CA MET A 227 -22.10 -4.44 -25.22
C MET A 227 -23.30 -3.70 -24.63
N THR A 228 -23.17 -3.20 -23.42
CA THR A 228 -24.13 -2.25 -22.86
C THR A 228 -23.93 -0.89 -23.53
N VAL A 229 -25.02 -0.32 -24.02
CA VAL A 229 -25.06 1.00 -24.62
C VAL A 229 -25.75 1.91 -23.64
N ASP A 230 -25.19 3.09 -23.37
CA ASP A 230 -25.81 4.11 -22.53
C ASP A 230 -27.03 4.76 -23.23
N GLU A 231 -27.71 5.66 -22.53
CA GLU A 231 -28.90 6.38 -23.05
C GLU A 231 -28.59 7.20 -24.30
N ASN A 232 -27.32 7.46 -24.63
CA ASN A 232 -26.83 8.21 -25.79
C ASN A 232 -26.30 7.31 -26.91
N GLY A 233 -26.40 5.99 -26.77
CA GLY A 233 -25.91 5.04 -27.78
C GLY A 233 -24.39 4.80 -27.68
N GLN A 234 -23.71 5.28 -26.64
CA GLN A 234 -22.28 5.00 -26.43
C GLN A 234 -22.09 3.69 -25.66
N VAL A 235 -21.06 2.92 -26.07
CA VAL A 235 -20.71 1.66 -25.43
C VAL A 235 -20.25 1.91 -23.99
N ASP A 236 -21.04 1.47 -23.01
CA ASP A 236 -20.67 1.59 -21.61
C ASP A 236 -19.62 0.51 -21.24
N ARG A 237 -18.58 0.93 -20.50
CA ARG A 237 -17.45 0.07 -20.10
C ARG A 237 -17.79 -1.00 -19.05
N LEU A 238 -19.04 -1.10 -18.61
CA LEU A 238 -19.46 -2.04 -17.55
C LEU A 238 -19.25 -3.50 -17.93
N MET A 239 -19.41 -3.88 -19.19
CA MET A 239 -19.18 -5.26 -19.65
C MET A 239 -17.69 -5.62 -19.73
N ASN A 240 -16.80 -4.67 -19.96
CA ASN A 240 -15.35 -4.89 -19.83
C ASN A 240 -14.91 -5.36 -18.44
N ALA A 241 -15.74 -5.27 -17.44
CA ALA A 241 -15.41 -5.68 -16.07
C ALA A 241 -15.62 -7.18 -15.85
N LEU A 242 -16.66 -7.80 -16.43
CA LEU A 242 -16.87 -9.26 -16.37
C LEU A 242 -15.89 -10.00 -17.30
N SER A 243 -15.64 -9.47 -18.50
CA SER A 243 -14.60 -9.96 -19.40
C SER A 243 -13.19 -9.85 -18.81
N ARG A 244 -12.91 -8.80 -18.01
CA ARG A 244 -11.67 -8.68 -17.23
C ARG A 244 -11.59 -9.64 -16.06
N LEU A 245 -12.71 -10.11 -15.50
CA LEU A 245 -12.76 -11.19 -14.52
C LEU A 245 -12.37 -12.52 -15.17
N GLU A 246 -12.84 -12.79 -16.37
CA GLU A 246 -12.49 -13.97 -17.16
C GLU A 246 -10.98 -14.07 -17.37
N THR A 247 -10.33 -13.02 -17.89
CA THR A 247 -8.88 -12.98 -18.11
C THR A 247 -8.06 -13.09 -16.82
N ARG A 248 -8.60 -12.64 -15.69
CA ARG A 248 -7.89 -12.66 -14.39
C ARG A 248 -8.09 -13.93 -13.57
N LEU A 249 -8.99 -14.81 -13.96
CA LEU A 249 -9.18 -16.10 -13.31
C LEU A 249 -8.30 -17.21 -13.94
N TYR A 250 -7.78 -16.97 -15.17
CA TYR A 250 -6.86 -17.88 -15.87
C TYR A 250 -5.36 -17.58 -15.66
N ASP A 251 -4.99 -16.38 -15.18
CA ASP A 251 -3.62 -16.01 -14.81
C ASP A 251 -3.33 -16.39 -13.33
#